data_512d80f9172d78d10183225bee5fb914
#
_entry.id   512d80f9172d78d10183225bee5fb914
#
_cell.length_a   1.000
_cell.length_b   1.000
_cell.length_c   1.000
_cell.angle_alpha   90.00
_cell.angle_beta   90.00
_cell.angle_gamma   90.00
#
_symmetry.space_group_name_H-M   'P 1'
#
loop_
_entity.id
_entity.type
_entity.pdbx_description
1 polymer ?
#
loop_
_entity_poly.entity_id
_entity_poly.type
_entity_poly.pdbx_seq_one_letter_code
_entity_poly.pdbx_strand_id
1 'polypeptide(L)'
;IRDRNELNVPILCMGLKNMVVAASPEGILVSDKEQSSYIKPYVNQFDQQVMFAEKSWGSFRVLDVKDHSMTIKVTLNPGHGMNYHSHDFRDEVWTVIAGEGRAILDGVERPVKPGDVLTMQAGCKHTILADTELQVIEVQIGAEISVDDKHKYEYRKD
;
A
#
# COMPACT_ATOMS: atom_id res chain seq x y z
N ILE A 1 17.20 2.62 -19.65
CA ILE A 1 15.80 2.67 -19.21
C ILE A 1 15.65 1.61 -18.11
N ARG A 2 15.08 1.99 -17.01
CA ARG A 2 14.72 1.10 -15.91
C ARG A 2 13.27 1.39 -15.53
N ASP A 3 12.45 0.39 -15.62
CA ASP A 3 11.10 0.38 -15.08
C ASP A 3 11.03 -0.64 -13.95
N ARG A 4 10.47 -0.25 -12.83
CA ARG A 4 10.10 -1.20 -11.79
C ARG A 4 8.74 -1.78 -12.13
N ASN A 5 8.59 -3.08 -12.01
CA ASN A 5 7.35 -3.80 -12.34
C ASN A 5 6.12 -3.24 -11.62
N GLU A 6 6.35 -2.47 -10.56
CA GLU A 6 5.28 -1.85 -9.77
C GLU A 6 4.52 -0.74 -10.54
N LEU A 7 5.17 -0.05 -11.49
CA LEU A 7 4.50 1.00 -12.28
C LEU A 7 3.55 0.41 -13.32
N ASN A 8 3.98 -0.68 -13.98
CA ASN A 8 3.21 -1.41 -14.99
C ASN A 8 2.61 -0.51 -16.10
N VAL A 9 3.39 0.48 -16.55
CA VAL A 9 3.03 1.35 -17.67
C VAL A 9 4.11 1.28 -18.74
N PRO A 10 3.77 1.34 -20.04
CA PRO A 10 4.76 1.36 -21.10
C PRO A 10 5.52 2.68 -21.10
N ILE A 11 6.85 2.62 -21.31
CA ILE A 11 7.72 3.78 -21.48
C ILE A 11 8.27 3.75 -22.89
N LEU A 12 7.80 4.66 -23.76
CA LEU A 12 8.33 4.84 -25.10
C LEU A 12 9.36 5.97 -25.11
N CYS A 13 10.58 5.65 -25.52
CA CYS A 13 11.66 6.63 -25.68
C CYS A 13 12.22 6.53 -27.10
N MET A 14 12.33 7.67 -27.78
CA MET A 14 12.85 7.76 -29.14
C MET A 14 13.96 8.83 -29.23
N GLY A 15 15.03 8.52 -29.95
CA GLY A 15 16.10 9.50 -30.28
C GLY A 15 16.94 9.94 -29.08
N LEU A 16 16.88 9.28 -27.94
CA LEU A 16 17.63 9.63 -26.74
C LEU A 16 19.10 9.21 -26.89
N LYS A 17 20.01 10.10 -26.50
CA LYS A 17 21.45 9.84 -26.40
C LYS A 17 21.91 10.20 -24.99
N ASN A 18 22.74 9.35 -24.38
CA ASN A 18 23.38 9.58 -23.09
C ASN A 18 22.37 9.92 -21.95
N MET A 19 21.19 9.32 -21.96
CA MET A 19 20.11 9.61 -21.03
C MET A 19 19.85 8.44 -20.07
N VAL A 20 19.46 8.79 -18.85
CA VAL A 20 18.84 7.89 -17.87
C VAL A 20 17.35 8.15 -17.88
N VAL A 21 16.56 7.11 -18.03
CA VAL A 21 15.12 7.11 -17.81
C VAL A 21 14.82 6.04 -16.76
N ALA A 22 14.28 6.44 -15.63
CA ALA A 22 13.90 5.56 -14.54
C ALA A 22 12.47 5.90 -14.11
N ALA A 23 11.61 4.89 -14.00
CA ALA A 23 10.24 5.04 -13.59
C ALA A 23 9.96 4.18 -12.34
N SER A 24 9.15 4.71 -11.45
CA SER A 24 8.64 4.05 -10.26
C SER A 24 7.26 4.64 -9.91
N PRO A 25 6.50 4.03 -9.00
CA PRO A 25 5.24 4.60 -8.53
C PRO A 25 5.36 6.02 -7.95
N GLU A 26 6.54 6.38 -7.43
CA GLU A 26 6.80 7.71 -6.86
C GLU A 26 7.08 8.77 -7.93
N GLY A 27 7.48 8.37 -9.15
CA GLY A 27 7.75 9.34 -10.22
C GLY A 27 8.60 8.79 -11.35
N ILE A 28 8.80 9.67 -12.34
CA ILE A 28 9.63 9.40 -13.53
C ILE A 28 10.79 10.36 -13.53
N LEU A 29 12.01 9.82 -13.53
CA LEU A 29 13.24 10.57 -13.73
C LEU A 29 13.65 10.48 -15.21
N VAL A 30 13.87 11.62 -15.81
CA VAL A 30 14.56 11.75 -17.12
C VAL A 30 15.73 12.69 -16.92
N SER A 31 16.95 12.22 -17.15
CA SER A 31 18.16 13.01 -16.92
C SER A 31 19.25 12.66 -17.93
N ASP A 32 20.11 13.61 -18.24
CA ASP A 32 21.42 13.29 -18.82
C ASP A 32 22.19 12.37 -17.87
N LYS A 33 22.94 11.42 -18.42
CA LYS A 33 23.66 10.41 -17.62
C LYS A 33 24.70 11.04 -16.69
N GLU A 34 25.36 12.10 -17.11
CA GLU A 34 26.36 12.78 -16.28
C GLU A 34 25.73 13.59 -15.18
N GLN A 35 24.54 14.17 -15.42
CA GLN A 35 23.77 14.93 -14.43
C GLN A 35 23.05 14.05 -13.42
N SER A 36 22.84 12.78 -13.72
CA SER A 36 22.06 11.86 -12.85
C SER A 36 22.66 11.67 -11.44
N SER A 37 23.95 11.94 -11.26
CA SER A 37 24.61 11.90 -9.95
C SER A 37 24.28 13.10 -9.05
N TYR A 38 23.73 14.18 -9.60
CA TYR A 38 23.46 15.44 -8.90
C TYR A 38 21.98 15.66 -8.56
N ILE A 39 21.14 14.66 -8.73
CA ILE A 39 19.67 14.76 -8.58
C ILE A 39 19.20 14.93 -7.13
N LYS A 40 20.00 14.52 -6.14
CA LYS A 40 19.57 14.44 -4.73
C LYS A 40 18.99 15.75 -4.17
N PRO A 41 19.58 16.95 -4.40
CA PRO A 41 19.00 18.19 -3.89
C PRO A 41 17.64 18.53 -4.51
N TYR A 42 17.37 18.07 -5.73
CA TYR A 42 16.09 18.31 -6.42
C TYR A 42 15.03 17.31 -5.98
N VAL A 43 15.37 16.03 -5.87
CA VAL A 43 14.47 14.98 -5.42
C VAL A 43 13.97 15.23 -4.00
N ASN A 44 14.83 15.74 -3.12
CA ASN A 44 14.47 16.06 -1.74
C ASN A 44 13.47 17.23 -1.60
N GLN A 45 13.17 17.95 -2.68
CA GLN A 45 12.16 19.04 -2.69
C GLN A 45 10.75 18.52 -2.96
N PHE A 46 10.60 17.27 -3.38
CA PHE A 46 9.29 16.66 -3.57
C PHE A 46 8.84 16.00 -2.27
N ASP A 47 7.62 16.31 -1.85
CA ASP A 47 6.92 15.53 -0.83
C ASP A 47 6.69 14.12 -1.41
N GLN A 48 7.49 13.18 -0.94
CA GLN A 48 7.43 11.81 -1.43
C GLN A 48 6.56 10.97 -0.50
N GLN A 49 5.33 10.74 -0.89
CA GLN A 49 4.56 9.67 -0.34
C GLN A 49 5.11 8.32 -0.83
N VAL A 50 5.26 7.36 0.09
CA VAL A 50 5.62 6.00 -0.30
C VAL A 50 4.43 5.39 -1.04
N MET A 51 4.57 5.24 -2.36
CA MET A 51 3.50 4.70 -3.22
C MET A 51 3.54 3.17 -3.33
N PHE A 52 4.68 2.55 -3.03
CA PHE A 52 4.85 1.10 -3.03
C PHE A 52 5.87 0.69 -1.98
N ALA A 53 5.61 -0.40 -1.26
CA ALA A 53 6.61 -1.04 -0.41
C ALA A 53 6.40 -2.55 -0.33
N GLU A 54 7.52 -3.27 -0.30
CA GLU A 54 7.57 -4.68 0.08
C GLU A 54 7.83 -4.79 1.59
N LYS A 55 7.15 -5.72 2.23
CA LYS A 55 7.23 -6.04 3.65
C LYS A 55 7.42 -7.54 3.83
N SER A 56 7.80 -7.98 5.03
CA SER A 56 7.91 -9.41 5.35
C SER A 56 6.59 -10.18 5.16
N TRP A 57 5.47 -9.52 5.30
CA TRP A 57 4.13 -10.10 5.18
C TRP A 57 3.53 -10.01 3.77
N GLY A 58 4.17 -9.30 2.82
CA GLY A 58 3.66 -9.08 1.47
C GLY A 58 4.04 -7.71 0.93
N SER A 59 3.12 -7.02 0.28
CA SER A 59 3.36 -5.69 -0.28
C SER A 59 2.11 -4.82 -0.23
N PHE A 60 2.31 -3.52 -0.40
CA PHE A 60 1.20 -2.61 -0.66
C PHE A 60 1.55 -1.64 -1.79
N ARG A 61 0.51 -1.19 -2.49
CA ARG A 61 0.59 -0.13 -3.51
C ARG A 61 -0.52 0.88 -3.24
N VAL A 62 -0.15 2.15 -3.14
CA VAL A 62 -1.11 3.26 -3.10
C VAL A 62 -1.63 3.48 -4.52
N LEU A 63 -2.95 3.51 -4.68
CA LEU A 63 -3.65 3.66 -5.95
C LEU A 63 -4.14 5.09 -6.16
N ASP A 64 -4.61 5.73 -5.09
CA ASP A 64 -5.09 7.12 -5.09
C ASP A 64 -4.90 7.75 -3.72
N VAL A 65 -4.60 9.05 -3.70
CA VAL A 65 -4.45 9.87 -2.49
C VAL A 65 -5.17 11.18 -2.69
N LYS A 66 -6.01 11.54 -1.73
CA LYS A 66 -6.71 12.82 -1.62
C LYS A 66 -6.60 13.34 -0.18
N ASP A 67 -7.04 14.56 0.07
CA ASP A 67 -6.93 15.21 1.38
C ASP A 67 -7.54 14.39 2.53
N HIS A 68 -8.63 13.67 2.25
CA HIS A 68 -9.39 12.91 3.26
C HIS A 68 -9.63 11.45 2.87
N SER A 69 -8.89 10.94 1.90
CA SER A 69 -9.00 9.53 1.51
C SER A 69 -7.71 8.99 0.90
N MET A 70 -7.46 7.70 1.13
CA MET A 70 -6.38 6.96 0.48
C MET A 70 -6.90 5.59 0.06
N THR A 71 -6.58 5.20 -1.16
CA THR A 71 -6.89 3.85 -1.66
C THR A 71 -5.61 3.08 -1.87
N ILE A 72 -5.55 1.89 -1.28
CA ILE A 72 -4.37 1.04 -1.28
C ILE A 72 -4.76 -0.36 -1.76
N LYS A 73 -3.93 -0.96 -2.60
CA LYS A 73 -3.95 -2.40 -2.84
C LYS A 73 -2.93 -3.06 -1.92
N VAL A 74 -3.39 -3.99 -1.10
CA VAL A 74 -2.56 -4.82 -0.24
C VAL A 74 -2.52 -6.24 -0.79
N THR A 75 -1.33 -6.84 -0.83
CA THR A 75 -1.12 -8.25 -1.16
C THR A 75 -0.43 -8.92 0.02
N LEU A 76 -1.04 -9.93 0.59
CA LEU A 76 -0.49 -10.72 1.70
C LEU A 76 0.00 -12.07 1.21
N ASN A 77 1.19 -12.45 1.62
CA ASN A 77 1.73 -13.77 1.36
C ASN A 77 0.98 -14.84 2.17
N PRO A 78 0.85 -16.07 1.67
CA PRO A 78 0.22 -17.16 2.42
C PRO A 78 0.84 -17.32 3.82
N GLY A 79 0.00 -17.51 4.83
CA GLY A 79 0.41 -17.65 6.22
C GLY A 79 0.82 -16.35 6.93
N HIS A 80 0.69 -15.21 6.26
CA HIS A 80 1.02 -13.90 6.83
C HIS A 80 -0.24 -13.06 7.03
N GLY A 81 -0.09 -11.99 7.80
CA GLY A 81 -1.17 -11.05 8.07
C GLY A 81 -0.66 -9.68 8.49
N MET A 82 -1.56 -8.74 8.57
CA MET A 82 -1.28 -7.43 9.15
C MET A 82 -1.21 -7.54 10.67
N ASN A 83 -0.61 -6.54 11.32
CA ASN A 83 -0.71 -6.40 12.77
C ASN A 83 -2.18 -6.19 13.17
N TYR A 84 -2.59 -6.72 14.32
CA TYR A 84 -3.88 -6.38 14.92
C TYR A 84 -3.80 -4.94 15.46
N HIS A 85 -4.64 -4.05 14.96
CA HIS A 85 -4.51 -2.61 15.21
C HIS A 85 -5.84 -1.87 15.09
N SER A 86 -5.86 -0.60 15.53
CA SER A 86 -6.95 0.36 15.29
C SER A 86 -6.41 1.72 14.87
N HIS A 87 -7.32 2.57 14.42
CA HIS A 87 -7.09 3.97 14.07
C HIS A 87 -8.08 4.86 14.78
N ASP A 88 -7.68 6.08 15.17
CA ASP A 88 -8.54 7.02 15.88
C ASP A 88 -9.22 8.03 14.95
N PHE A 89 -8.60 8.32 13.78
CA PHE A 89 -9.00 9.46 12.93
C PHE A 89 -9.48 9.04 11.54
N ARG A 90 -9.56 7.74 11.24
CA ARG A 90 -10.05 7.25 9.96
C ARG A 90 -10.87 5.97 10.08
N ASP A 91 -11.81 5.83 9.17
CA ASP A 91 -12.51 4.60 8.87
C ASP A 91 -11.77 3.85 7.76
N GLU A 92 -11.93 2.53 7.71
CA GLU A 92 -11.41 1.70 6.63
C GLU A 92 -12.50 0.81 6.04
N VAL A 93 -12.47 0.70 4.71
CA VAL A 93 -13.30 -0.26 3.97
C VAL A 93 -12.37 -1.17 3.19
N TRP A 94 -12.46 -2.46 3.45
CA TRP A 94 -11.68 -3.46 2.74
C TRP A 94 -12.56 -4.28 1.81
N THR A 95 -12.14 -4.46 0.57
CA THR A 95 -12.75 -5.36 -0.39
C THR A 95 -11.75 -6.44 -0.75
N VAL A 96 -12.07 -7.68 -0.47
CA VAL A 96 -11.27 -8.84 -0.88
C VAL A 96 -11.45 -9.04 -2.38
N ILE A 97 -10.35 -9.02 -3.14
CA ILE A 97 -10.38 -9.15 -4.61
C ILE A 97 -9.79 -10.47 -5.12
N ALA A 98 -8.94 -11.13 -4.32
CA ALA A 98 -8.38 -12.44 -4.65
C ALA A 98 -7.93 -13.17 -3.36
N GLY A 99 -7.88 -14.49 -3.42
CA GLY A 99 -7.41 -15.34 -2.32
C GLY A 99 -8.46 -15.55 -1.23
N GLU A 100 -8.08 -16.30 -0.22
CA GLU A 100 -8.90 -16.65 0.94
C GLU A 100 -8.10 -16.43 2.23
N GLY A 101 -8.80 -16.14 3.32
CA GLY A 101 -8.19 -15.88 4.61
C GLY A 101 -9.21 -15.67 5.71
N ARG A 102 -8.80 -14.98 6.76
CA ARG A 102 -9.63 -14.69 7.93
C ARG A 102 -9.44 -13.25 8.36
N ALA A 103 -10.52 -12.54 8.56
CA ALA A 103 -10.53 -11.21 9.17
C ALA A 103 -10.92 -11.34 10.66
N ILE A 104 -10.30 -10.47 11.48
CA ILE A 104 -10.62 -10.37 12.90
C ILE A 104 -11.00 -8.92 13.16
N LEU A 105 -12.24 -8.69 13.57
CA LEU A 105 -12.79 -7.38 13.89
C LEU A 105 -13.27 -7.41 15.35
N ASP A 106 -12.67 -6.55 16.19
CA ASP A 106 -12.96 -6.48 17.65
C ASP A 106 -12.95 -7.86 18.33
N GLY A 107 -11.97 -8.70 17.96
CA GLY A 107 -11.81 -10.05 18.48
C GLY A 107 -12.67 -11.13 17.81
N VAL A 108 -13.59 -10.77 16.92
CA VAL A 108 -14.44 -11.73 16.21
C VAL A 108 -13.77 -12.15 14.90
N GLU A 109 -13.40 -13.43 14.80
CA GLU A 109 -12.80 -14.01 13.59
C GLU A 109 -13.90 -14.46 12.62
N ARG A 110 -13.72 -14.17 11.32
CA ARG A 110 -14.58 -14.68 10.25
C ARG A 110 -13.77 -15.00 8.99
N PRO A 111 -14.13 -16.05 8.23
CA PRO A 111 -13.51 -16.31 6.94
C PRO A 111 -13.82 -15.18 5.95
N VAL A 112 -12.90 -14.96 5.00
CA VAL A 112 -13.06 -13.99 3.92
C VAL A 112 -12.63 -14.59 2.59
N LYS A 113 -13.32 -14.19 1.52
CA LYS A 113 -13.11 -14.60 0.14
C LYS A 113 -13.38 -13.47 -0.84
N PRO A 114 -13.03 -13.59 -2.12
CA PRO A 114 -13.29 -12.57 -3.12
C PRO A 114 -14.76 -12.13 -3.16
N GLY A 115 -14.97 -10.80 -3.15
CA GLY A 115 -16.28 -10.16 -3.07
C GLY A 115 -16.74 -9.76 -1.68
N ASP A 116 -16.07 -10.23 -0.62
CA ASP A 116 -16.39 -9.81 0.74
C ASP A 116 -15.93 -8.37 0.99
N VAL A 117 -16.79 -7.61 1.67
CA VAL A 117 -16.52 -6.22 2.08
C VAL A 117 -16.54 -6.14 3.60
N LEU A 118 -15.54 -5.51 4.16
CA LEU A 118 -15.35 -5.26 5.58
C LEU A 118 -15.34 -3.76 5.81
N THR A 119 -16.11 -3.27 6.77
CA THR A 119 -16.11 -1.87 7.17
C THR A 119 -15.68 -1.77 8.63
N MET A 120 -14.63 -1.00 8.88
CA MET A 120 -14.09 -0.71 10.20
C MET A 120 -14.20 0.80 10.45
N GLN A 121 -14.98 1.17 11.44
CA GLN A 121 -15.03 2.55 11.92
C GLN A 121 -13.79 2.85 12.77
N ALA A 122 -13.48 4.13 12.93
CA ALA A 122 -12.45 4.59 13.85
C ALA A 122 -12.62 3.93 15.24
N GLY A 123 -11.53 3.46 15.83
CA GLY A 123 -11.52 2.71 17.08
C GLY A 123 -11.70 1.19 16.93
N CYS A 124 -12.25 0.68 15.84
CA CYS A 124 -12.38 -0.76 15.60
C CYS A 124 -11.00 -1.42 15.52
N LYS A 125 -10.77 -2.45 16.32
CA LYS A 125 -9.55 -3.26 16.26
C LYS A 125 -9.67 -4.30 15.17
N HIS A 126 -8.74 -4.31 14.24
CA HIS A 126 -8.85 -5.18 13.08
C HIS A 126 -7.52 -5.74 12.59
N THR A 127 -7.59 -6.88 11.92
CA THR A 127 -6.51 -7.48 11.13
C THR A 127 -7.09 -8.43 10.10
N ILE A 128 -6.25 -8.85 9.15
CA ILE A 128 -6.56 -9.91 8.20
C ILE A 128 -5.36 -10.84 8.06
N LEU A 129 -5.62 -12.13 7.99
CA LEU A 129 -4.65 -13.21 7.85
C LEU A 129 -4.92 -13.94 6.55
N ALA A 130 -3.88 -14.19 5.79
CA ALA A 130 -3.95 -14.85 4.49
C ALA A 130 -3.75 -16.37 4.63
N ASP A 131 -4.72 -17.18 4.22
CA ASP A 131 -4.55 -18.63 4.10
C ASP A 131 -3.93 -18.99 2.75
N THR A 132 -4.30 -18.26 1.69
CA THR A 132 -3.63 -18.26 0.37
C THR A 132 -3.05 -16.86 0.10
N GLU A 133 -2.41 -16.59 -1.04
CA GLU A 133 -2.10 -15.21 -1.41
C GLU A 133 -3.40 -14.40 -1.43
N LEU A 134 -3.51 -13.40 -0.55
CA LEU A 134 -4.72 -12.63 -0.35
C LEU A 134 -4.53 -11.20 -0.84
N GLN A 135 -5.44 -10.73 -1.70
CA GLN A 135 -5.40 -9.36 -2.21
C GLN A 135 -6.64 -8.58 -1.75
N VAL A 136 -6.39 -7.40 -1.21
CA VAL A 136 -7.42 -6.53 -0.65
C VAL A 136 -7.26 -5.13 -1.22
N ILE A 137 -8.37 -4.51 -1.62
CA ILE A 137 -8.44 -3.06 -1.82
C ILE A 137 -8.90 -2.46 -0.50
N GLU A 138 -8.07 -1.59 0.04
CA GLU A 138 -8.30 -0.85 1.27
C GLU A 138 -8.58 0.62 0.92
N VAL A 139 -9.71 1.14 1.36
CA VAL A 139 -10.06 2.56 1.27
C VAL A 139 -10.06 3.12 2.68
N GLN A 140 -9.19 4.09 2.92
CA GLN A 140 -9.10 4.85 4.17
C GLN A 140 -9.82 6.18 3.97
N ILE A 141 -10.66 6.56 4.92
CA ILE A 141 -11.48 7.77 4.87
C ILE A 141 -11.43 8.46 6.23
N GLY A 142 -10.95 9.70 6.30
CA GLY A 142 -10.86 10.39 7.58
C GLY A 142 -10.24 11.77 7.49
N ALA A 143 -10.26 12.47 8.61
CA ALA A 143 -9.68 13.81 8.71
C ALA A 143 -8.15 13.78 8.70
N GLU A 144 -7.56 12.67 9.17
CA GLU A 144 -6.11 12.45 9.19
C GLU A 144 -5.80 11.03 8.74
N ILE A 145 -4.99 10.91 7.69
CA ILE A 145 -4.50 9.63 7.17
C ILE A 145 -2.99 9.62 7.33
N SER A 146 -2.56 9.18 8.50
CA SER A 146 -1.15 9.14 8.90
C SER A 146 -0.75 7.71 9.31
N VAL A 147 0.51 7.38 9.09
CA VAL A 147 1.11 6.14 9.60
C VAL A 147 1.23 6.15 11.12
N ASP A 148 1.23 7.33 11.73
CA ASP A 148 1.32 7.52 13.17
C ASP A 148 -0.03 7.25 13.87
N ASP A 149 -1.16 7.38 13.13
CA ASP A 149 -2.49 6.98 13.57
C ASP A 149 -2.67 5.46 13.46
N LYS A 150 -1.85 4.72 14.23
CA LYS A 150 -1.89 3.26 14.26
C LYS A 150 -1.54 2.71 15.63
N HIS A 151 -2.55 2.24 16.35
CA HIS A 151 -2.40 1.58 17.65
C HIS A 151 -2.34 0.08 17.46
N LYS A 152 -1.23 -0.56 17.83
CA LYS A 152 -1.01 -2.00 17.69
C LYS A 152 -1.38 -2.73 18.96
N TYR A 153 -2.00 -3.90 18.82
CA TYR A 153 -2.40 -4.77 19.92
C TYR A 153 -1.84 -6.18 19.73
N GLU A 154 -1.67 -6.90 20.81
CA GLU A 154 -1.48 -8.36 20.76
C GLU A 154 -2.82 -9.03 20.48
N TYR A 155 -2.86 -9.90 19.49
CA TYR A 155 -3.97 -10.80 19.26
C TYR A 155 -3.54 -12.20 19.72
N ARG A 156 -4.20 -12.70 20.75
CA ARG A 156 -4.05 -14.10 21.19
C ARG A 156 -5.36 -14.80 20.87
N LYS A 157 -5.25 -15.87 20.12
CA LYS A 157 -6.37 -16.78 19.93
C LYS A 157 -6.47 -17.61 21.23
N ASP A 158 -7.57 -17.47 21.95
CA ASP A 158 -7.91 -18.32 23.11
C ASP A 158 -8.10 -19.78 22.68
#